data_6d073cda44ab32c9f900637ebfe0ac7b
#
_entry.id   6d073cda44ab32c9f900637ebfe0ac7b
#
_cell.length_a   1.000
_cell.length_b   1.000
_cell.length_c   1.000
_cell.angle_alpha   90.00
_cell.angle_beta   90.00
_cell.angle_gamma   90.00
#
_symmetry.space_group_name_H-M   'P 1'
#
loop_
_entity.id
_entity.type
_entity.pdbx_description
1 polymer ?
#
loop_
_entity_poly.entity_id
_entity_poly.type
_entity_poly.pdbx_seq_one_letter_code
_entity_poly.pdbx_strand_id
1 'polypeptide(L)'
;RMDEAMQKVWQKEQKKKDKAEAKLKKQRAKDGETVEQKACLFVLNFKGSLDAHEVNSLREEITAILAAAQPNDEVLLKLESPGGVVHGYGLAASQLMRLRKKGIKLTVAVDKVAASGGYMMACVADRIVAAPFAILGSIGVVAQIPNIHRLLKKNDIDVELHTAGEYK
;
A
#
# COMPACT_ATOMS: atom_id res chain seq x y z
N ARG A 1 -17.77 -9.92 -20.75
CA ARG A 1 -18.80 -9.85 -19.70
C ARG A 1 -19.46 -11.21 -19.66
N MET A 2 -19.37 -11.91 -18.52
CA MET A 2 -20.07 -13.19 -18.33
C MET A 2 -21.57 -12.94 -18.30
N ASP A 3 -22.32 -13.79 -19.02
CA ASP A 3 -23.79 -13.75 -19.05
C ASP A 3 -24.35 -14.07 -17.65
N GLU A 4 -25.49 -13.49 -17.30
CA GLU A 4 -26.12 -13.63 -15.98
C GLU A 4 -26.40 -15.10 -15.61
N ALA A 5 -26.67 -15.93 -16.60
CA ALA A 5 -26.84 -17.37 -16.43
C ALA A 5 -25.53 -18.05 -16.03
N MET A 6 -24.39 -17.70 -16.65
CA MET A 6 -23.06 -18.18 -16.28
C MET A 6 -22.63 -17.74 -14.89
N GLN A 7 -22.95 -16.50 -14.49
CA GLN A 7 -22.68 -16.02 -13.13
C GLN A 7 -23.44 -16.82 -12.06
N LYS A 8 -24.70 -17.15 -12.29
CA LYS A 8 -25.50 -17.96 -11.37
C LYS A 8 -24.98 -19.41 -11.25
N VAL A 9 -24.54 -19.98 -12.36
CA VAL A 9 -23.93 -21.32 -12.36
C VAL A 9 -22.61 -21.31 -11.59
N TRP A 10 -21.74 -20.35 -11.87
CA TRP A 10 -20.46 -20.18 -11.18
C TRP A 10 -20.64 -19.96 -9.66
N GLN A 11 -21.58 -19.10 -9.25
CA GLN A 11 -21.91 -18.90 -7.84
C GLN A 11 -22.43 -20.15 -7.14
N LYS A 12 -23.24 -20.97 -7.84
CA LYS A 12 -23.70 -22.26 -7.32
C LYS A 12 -22.57 -23.27 -7.15
N GLU A 13 -21.63 -23.31 -8.08
CA GLU A 13 -20.45 -24.17 -8.00
C GLU A 13 -19.52 -23.74 -6.87
N GLN A 14 -19.27 -22.47 -6.71
CA GLN A 14 -18.47 -21.94 -5.60
C GLN A 14 -19.11 -22.27 -4.25
N LYS A 15 -20.41 -22.01 -4.07
CA LYS A 15 -21.14 -22.40 -2.85
C LYS A 15 -21.11 -23.90 -2.55
N LYS A 16 -21.08 -24.76 -3.58
CA LYS A 16 -20.93 -26.21 -3.39
C LYS A 16 -19.51 -26.57 -2.94
N LYS A 17 -18.48 -25.95 -3.54
CA LYS A 17 -17.08 -26.13 -3.14
C LYS A 17 -16.84 -25.69 -1.71
N ASP A 18 -17.31 -24.49 -1.34
CA ASP A 18 -17.17 -23.95 0.00
C ASP A 18 -17.85 -24.84 1.07
N LYS A 19 -19.06 -25.36 0.75
CA LYS A 19 -19.76 -26.30 1.64
C LYS A 19 -19.06 -27.67 1.78
N ALA A 20 -18.45 -28.15 0.70
CA ALA A 20 -17.69 -29.39 0.73
C ALA A 20 -16.39 -29.23 1.55
N GLU A 21 -15.71 -28.11 1.36
CA GLU A 21 -14.49 -27.78 2.10
C GLU A 21 -14.76 -27.56 3.60
N ALA A 22 -15.86 -26.89 3.93
CA ALA A 22 -16.31 -26.70 5.33
C ALA A 22 -16.67 -28.03 6.01
N LYS A 23 -17.29 -28.98 5.28
CA LYS A 23 -17.57 -30.32 5.79
C LYS A 23 -16.29 -31.11 6.02
N LEU A 24 -15.36 -31.05 5.09
CA LEU A 24 -14.06 -31.74 5.20
C LEU A 24 -13.24 -31.22 6.36
N LYS A 25 -13.21 -29.87 6.56
CA LYS A 25 -12.56 -29.23 7.72
C LYS A 25 -13.18 -29.68 9.04
N LYS A 26 -14.51 -29.76 9.10
CA LYS A 26 -15.22 -30.25 10.32
C LYS A 26 -14.92 -31.74 10.62
N GLN A 27 -14.77 -32.54 9.59
CA GLN A 27 -14.50 -33.97 9.76
C GLN A 27 -13.06 -34.20 10.23
N ARG A 28 -12.08 -33.52 9.60
CA ARG A 28 -10.66 -33.55 10.02
C ARG A 28 -10.44 -33.03 11.45
N ALA A 29 -11.17 -31.98 11.83
CA ALA A 29 -11.12 -31.46 13.20
C ALA A 29 -11.70 -32.46 14.23
N LYS A 30 -12.63 -33.34 13.86
CA LYS A 30 -13.15 -34.43 14.70
C LYS A 30 -12.20 -35.61 14.80
N ASP A 31 -11.44 -35.86 13.75
CA ASP A 31 -10.48 -36.95 13.66
C ASP A 31 -9.11 -36.63 14.31
N GLY A 32 -9.00 -35.44 14.96
CA GLY A 32 -7.79 -35.01 15.66
C GLY A 32 -6.61 -34.68 14.74
N GLU A 33 -6.84 -34.59 13.42
CA GLU A 33 -5.84 -34.10 12.49
C GLU A 33 -5.68 -32.58 12.69
N THR A 34 -4.49 -32.18 13.08
CA THR A 34 -4.07 -30.76 13.00
C THR A 34 -4.14 -30.34 11.54
N VAL A 35 -5.17 -29.62 11.16
CA VAL A 35 -5.26 -29.03 9.83
C VAL A 35 -4.12 -28.03 9.72
N GLU A 36 -3.05 -28.39 9.02
CA GLU A 36 -2.04 -27.40 8.64
C GLU A 36 -2.74 -26.26 7.93
N GLN A 37 -2.77 -25.13 8.61
CA GLN A 37 -3.38 -23.92 8.08
C GLN A 37 -2.46 -23.45 6.95
N LYS A 38 -2.93 -23.54 5.71
CA LYS A 38 -2.16 -23.06 4.55
C LYS A 38 -1.90 -21.57 4.71
N ALA A 39 -0.64 -21.18 4.58
CA ALA A 39 -0.24 -19.79 4.56
C ALA A 39 -0.98 -19.04 3.43
N CYS A 40 -1.47 -17.86 3.73
CA CYS A 40 -2.14 -16.96 2.79
C CYS A 40 -1.17 -15.90 2.27
N LEU A 41 -1.30 -15.56 1.00
CA LEU A 41 -0.65 -14.40 0.40
C LEU A 41 -1.69 -13.30 0.20
N PHE A 42 -1.58 -12.23 0.97
CA PHE A 42 -2.39 -11.03 0.77
C PHE A 42 -1.76 -10.17 -0.33
N VAL A 43 -2.55 -9.81 -1.33
CA VAL A 43 -2.08 -8.99 -2.46
C VAL A 43 -2.70 -7.60 -2.37
N LEU A 44 -1.84 -6.60 -2.19
CA LEU A 44 -2.19 -5.18 -2.19
C LEU A 44 -1.79 -4.54 -3.51
N ASN A 45 -2.53 -3.52 -3.95
CA ASN A 45 -2.19 -2.73 -5.11
C ASN A 45 -2.11 -1.25 -4.71
N PHE A 46 -0.98 -0.62 -5.01
CA PHE A 46 -0.81 0.82 -4.80
C PHE A 46 -0.32 1.47 -6.08
N LYS A 47 -1.19 2.28 -6.68
CA LYS A 47 -0.85 3.12 -7.81
C LYS A 47 -0.89 4.57 -7.35
N GLY A 48 0.29 5.08 -6.97
CA GLY A 48 0.40 6.36 -6.27
C GLY A 48 0.26 7.56 -7.19
N SER A 49 -0.57 8.51 -6.77
CA SER A 49 -0.69 9.86 -7.31
C SER A 49 0.32 10.83 -6.68
N LEU A 50 0.40 12.06 -7.17
CA LEU A 50 1.34 13.07 -6.66
C LEU A 50 1.09 13.41 -5.18
N ASP A 51 -0.16 13.48 -4.77
CA ASP A 51 -0.60 13.79 -3.41
C ASP A 51 -0.76 12.54 -2.51
N ALA A 52 -0.57 11.35 -3.07
CA ALA A 52 -0.66 10.06 -2.37
C ALA A 52 -1.99 9.83 -1.63
N HIS A 53 -3.12 10.32 -2.18
CA HIS A 53 -4.43 10.14 -1.53
C HIS A 53 -4.82 8.68 -1.33
N GLU A 54 -4.26 7.76 -2.13
CA GLU A 54 -4.44 6.31 -2.04
C GLU A 54 -3.97 5.73 -0.70
N VAL A 55 -3.20 6.49 0.08
CA VAL A 55 -2.70 6.06 1.38
C VAL A 55 -3.84 5.75 2.38
N ASN A 56 -5.00 6.38 2.22
CA ASN A 56 -6.15 6.12 3.08
C ASN A 56 -6.67 4.68 2.89
N SER A 57 -6.86 4.26 1.64
CA SER A 57 -7.25 2.87 1.32
C SER A 57 -6.18 1.88 1.77
N LEU A 58 -4.91 2.15 1.47
CA LEU A 58 -3.79 1.31 1.91
C LEU A 58 -3.78 1.11 3.44
N ARG A 59 -4.07 2.16 4.21
CA ARG A 59 -4.14 2.10 5.67
C ARG A 59 -5.26 1.17 6.16
N GLU A 60 -6.42 1.23 5.53
CA GLU A 60 -7.56 0.36 5.85
C GLU A 60 -7.26 -1.10 5.51
N GLU A 61 -6.72 -1.35 4.31
CA GLU A 61 -6.33 -2.68 3.85
C GLU A 61 -5.26 -3.30 4.77
N ILE A 62 -4.23 -2.55 5.13
CA ILE A 62 -3.19 -3.00 6.08
C ILE A 62 -3.80 -3.29 7.45
N THR A 63 -4.73 -2.46 7.93
CA THR A 63 -5.38 -2.69 9.22
C THR A 63 -6.21 -3.98 9.20
N ALA A 64 -6.92 -4.25 8.10
CA ALA A 64 -7.66 -5.50 7.93
C ALA A 64 -6.72 -6.73 7.90
N ILE A 65 -5.60 -6.63 7.18
CA ILE A 65 -4.58 -7.70 7.16
C ILE A 65 -4.03 -7.94 8.57
N LEU A 66 -3.67 -6.89 9.31
CA LEU A 66 -3.13 -7.02 10.67
C LEU A 66 -4.10 -7.68 11.65
N ALA A 67 -5.41 -7.55 11.40
CA ALA A 67 -6.45 -8.20 12.20
C ALA A 67 -6.70 -9.67 11.80
N ALA A 68 -6.45 -10.03 10.54
CA ALA A 68 -6.81 -11.35 9.98
C ALA A 68 -5.60 -12.29 9.83
N ALA A 69 -4.40 -11.75 9.65
CA ALA A 69 -3.20 -12.52 9.32
C ALA A 69 -2.80 -13.49 10.44
N GLN A 70 -2.42 -14.68 10.01
CA GLN A 70 -1.93 -15.77 10.83
C GLN A 70 -0.38 -15.88 10.71
N PRO A 71 0.29 -16.61 11.60
CA PRO A 71 1.70 -16.94 11.43
C PRO A 71 1.96 -17.60 10.06
N ASN A 72 3.03 -17.19 9.38
CA ASN A 72 3.44 -17.60 8.03
C ASN A 72 2.64 -16.98 6.86
N ASP A 73 1.66 -16.13 7.13
CA ASP A 73 1.06 -15.32 6.06
C ASP A 73 2.04 -14.25 5.56
N GLU A 74 1.94 -13.94 4.28
CA GLU A 74 2.82 -12.96 3.63
C GLU A 74 1.98 -11.89 2.91
N VAL A 75 2.59 -10.74 2.66
CA VAL A 75 1.99 -9.64 1.89
C VAL A 75 2.83 -9.38 0.64
N LEU A 76 2.16 -9.30 -0.50
CA LEU A 76 2.71 -8.82 -1.76
C LEU A 76 2.07 -7.46 -2.09
N LEU A 77 2.88 -6.40 -2.10
CA LEU A 77 2.45 -5.09 -2.58
C LEU A 77 2.87 -4.91 -4.03
N LYS A 78 1.92 -4.78 -4.94
CA LYS A 78 2.15 -4.32 -6.30
C LYS A 78 2.22 -2.80 -6.28
N LEU A 79 3.40 -2.26 -6.54
CA LEU A 79 3.69 -0.83 -6.42
C LEU A 79 3.97 -0.22 -7.79
N GLU A 80 3.21 0.80 -8.15
CA GLU A 80 3.46 1.67 -9.30
C GLU A 80 3.37 3.13 -8.83
N SER A 81 4.51 3.83 -8.72
CA SER A 81 4.49 5.23 -8.30
C SER A 81 5.73 6.00 -8.73
N PRO A 82 5.58 7.19 -9.35
CA PRO A 82 6.67 8.11 -9.61
C PRO A 82 7.13 8.88 -8.37
N GLY A 83 6.44 8.74 -7.23
CA GLY A 83 6.61 9.56 -6.05
C GLY A 83 5.69 10.78 -6.02
N GLY A 84 5.93 11.67 -5.05
CA GLY A 84 5.12 12.87 -4.85
C GLY A 84 5.42 13.54 -3.51
N VAL A 85 4.39 14.11 -2.88
CA VAL A 85 4.53 14.88 -1.63
C VAL A 85 5.10 14.02 -0.50
N VAL A 86 6.11 14.55 0.17
CA VAL A 86 6.91 13.82 1.19
C VAL A 86 6.03 13.28 2.32
N HIS A 87 5.13 14.09 2.86
CA HIS A 87 4.28 13.67 3.98
C HIS A 87 3.31 12.54 3.62
N GLY A 88 2.76 12.54 2.39
CA GLY A 88 1.85 11.50 1.92
C GLY A 88 2.57 10.15 1.75
N TYR A 89 3.70 10.15 1.06
CA TYR A 89 4.50 8.94 0.87
C TYR A 89 5.20 8.47 2.16
N GLY A 90 5.58 9.40 3.04
CA GLY A 90 6.07 9.07 4.37
C GLY A 90 5.02 8.36 5.21
N LEU A 91 3.76 8.81 5.13
CA LEU A 91 2.64 8.12 5.77
C LEU A 91 2.42 6.73 5.16
N ALA A 92 2.44 6.60 3.83
CA ALA A 92 2.31 5.30 3.16
C ALA A 92 3.41 4.31 3.60
N ALA A 93 4.66 4.74 3.60
CA ALA A 93 5.78 3.94 4.08
C ALA A 93 5.61 3.53 5.55
N SER A 94 5.11 4.43 6.40
CA SER A 94 4.85 4.14 7.81
C SER A 94 3.74 3.10 8.00
N GLN A 95 2.72 3.08 7.13
CA GLN A 95 1.71 2.04 7.15
C GLN A 95 2.30 0.66 6.81
N LEU A 96 3.13 0.57 5.78
CA LEU A 96 3.82 -0.67 5.41
C LEU A 96 4.73 -1.18 6.56
N MET A 97 5.38 -0.28 7.28
CA MET A 97 6.20 -0.62 8.45
C MET A 97 5.39 -1.35 9.54
N ARG A 98 4.08 -1.13 9.65
CA ARG A 98 3.22 -1.84 10.60
C ARG A 98 3.20 -3.35 10.35
N LEU A 99 3.20 -3.77 9.07
CA LEU A 99 3.27 -5.19 8.68
C LEU A 99 4.56 -5.82 9.19
N ARG A 100 5.72 -5.17 8.93
CA ARG A 100 7.01 -5.66 9.39
C ARG A 100 7.13 -5.72 10.91
N LYS A 101 6.65 -4.69 11.62
CA LYS A 101 6.63 -4.68 13.09
C LYS A 101 5.79 -5.82 13.68
N LYS A 102 4.79 -6.30 12.93
CA LYS A 102 3.97 -7.45 13.30
C LYS A 102 4.62 -8.79 12.92
N GLY A 103 5.76 -8.76 12.21
CA GLY A 103 6.45 -9.97 11.72
C GLY A 103 5.86 -10.56 10.45
N ILE A 104 4.98 -9.83 9.75
CA ILE A 104 4.42 -10.25 8.47
C ILE A 104 5.42 -9.89 7.38
N LYS A 105 5.84 -10.89 6.58
CA LYS A 105 6.77 -10.71 5.48
C LYS A 105 6.16 -9.85 4.38
N LEU A 106 6.85 -8.80 3.99
CA LEU A 106 6.43 -7.89 2.93
C LEU A 106 7.34 -8.02 1.72
N THR A 107 6.77 -8.40 0.59
CA THR A 107 7.42 -8.31 -0.73
C THR A 107 6.79 -7.18 -1.53
N VAL A 108 7.62 -6.31 -2.11
CA VAL A 108 7.16 -5.27 -3.06
C VAL A 108 7.53 -5.69 -4.47
N ALA A 109 6.53 -5.73 -5.35
CA ALA A 109 6.70 -5.98 -6.78
C ALA A 109 6.53 -4.69 -7.59
N VAL A 110 7.52 -4.39 -8.43
CA VAL A 110 7.55 -3.17 -9.26
C VAL A 110 7.63 -3.56 -10.73
N ASP A 111 6.54 -3.35 -11.46
CA ASP A 111 6.49 -3.66 -12.90
C ASP A 111 7.05 -2.52 -13.76
N LYS A 112 6.83 -1.25 -13.36
CA LYS A 112 7.19 -0.08 -14.17
C LYS A 112 8.05 0.93 -13.42
N VAL A 113 7.56 1.44 -12.29
CA VAL A 113 8.22 2.53 -11.57
C VAL A 113 7.92 2.48 -10.07
N ALA A 114 8.97 2.66 -9.29
CA ALA A 114 8.92 3.02 -7.87
C ALA A 114 10.03 4.04 -7.62
N ALA A 115 9.71 5.32 -7.78
CA ALA A 115 10.67 6.41 -7.70
C ALA A 115 10.34 7.39 -6.57
N SER A 116 11.35 8.06 -6.02
CA SER A 116 11.19 9.07 -4.95
C SER A 116 10.36 8.50 -3.78
N GLY A 117 9.21 9.08 -3.46
CA GLY A 117 8.29 8.56 -2.45
C GLY A 117 7.86 7.12 -2.67
N GLY A 118 7.68 6.69 -3.93
CA GLY A 118 7.43 5.29 -4.27
C GLY A 118 8.59 4.37 -3.91
N TYR A 119 9.82 4.80 -4.14
CA TYR A 119 10.99 4.06 -3.73
C TYR A 119 11.15 4.01 -2.19
N MET A 120 10.82 5.10 -1.50
CA MET A 120 10.77 5.10 -0.03
C MET A 120 9.80 4.03 0.51
N MET A 121 8.63 3.86 -0.11
CA MET A 121 7.72 2.77 0.22
C MET A 121 8.34 1.40 -0.04
N ALA A 122 8.99 1.22 -1.21
CA ALA A 122 9.62 -0.04 -1.58
C ALA A 122 10.73 -0.44 -0.59
N CYS A 123 11.51 0.50 -0.09
CA CYS A 123 12.60 0.26 0.87
C CYS A 123 12.12 -0.27 2.23
N VAL A 124 10.83 -0.17 2.54
CA VAL A 124 10.27 -0.77 3.77
C VAL A 124 10.20 -2.29 3.67
N ALA A 125 10.12 -2.84 2.46
CA ALA A 125 9.92 -4.27 2.24
C ALA A 125 11.09 -5.13 2.71
N ASP A 126 10.81 -6.40 3.02
CA ASP A 126 11.84 -7.42 3.25
C ASP A 126 12.47 -7.84 1.92
N ARG A 127 11.72 -7.75 0.82
CA ARG A 127 12.16 -8.10 -0.52
C ARG A 127 11.54 -7.17 -1.56
N ILE A 128 12.35 -6.69 -2.50
CA ILE A 128 11.90 -5.98 -3.69
C ILE A 128 12.12 -6.89 -4.91
N VAL A 129 11.09 -7.07 -5.70
CA VAL A 129 11.14 -7.76 -7.00
C VAL A 129 10.77 -6.72 -8.06
N ALA A 130 11.63 -6.53 -9.04
CA ALA A 130 11.43 -5.54 -10.09
C ALA A 130 11.54 -6.17 -11.47
N ALA A 131 10.72 -5.70 -12.41
CA ALA A 131 10.89 -6.03 -13.81
C ALA A 131 12.26 -5.52 -14.33
N PRO A 132 12.85 -6.16 -15.34
CA PRO A 132 14.20 -5.81 -15.82
C PRO A 132 14.40 -4.34 -16.22
N PHE A 133 13.31 -3.67 -16.68
CA PHE A 133 13.34 -2.27 -17.11
C PHE A 133 12.52 -1.36 -16.18
N ALA A 134 12.17 -1.82 -14.99
CA ALA A 134 11.50 -0.98 -14.01
C ALA A 134 12.43 0.13 -13.52
N ILE A 135 11.87 1.32 -13.36
CA ILE A 135 12.60 2.49 -12.84
C ILE A 135 12.48 2.49 -11.32
N LEU A 136 13.62 2.37 -10.63
CA LEU A 136 13.70 2.44 -9.16
C LEU A 136 14.72 3.52 -8.75
N GLY A 137 14.45 4.19 -7.62
CA GLY A 137 15.37 5.17 -7.06
C GLY A 137 14.83 6.58 -7.10
N SER A 138 15.54 7.53 -7.74
CA SER A 138 15.23 8.96 -7.68
C SER A 138 15.15 9.45 -6.22
N ILE A 139 16.25 9.21 -5.48
CA ILE A 139 16.35 9.54 -4.06
C ILE A 139 16.68 11.02 -3.93
N GLY A 140 15.78 11.79 -3.37
CA GLY A 140 15.96 13.22 -3.15
C GLY A 140 14.64 13.94 -2.92
N VAL A 141 14.76 15.20 -2.48
CA VAL A 141 13.63 16.11 -2.30
C VAL A 141 13.89 17.35 -3.13
N VAL A 142 12.91 17.78 -3.91
CA VAL A 142 12.95 19.03 -4.67
C VAL A 142 11.95 19.99 -4.05
N ALA A 143 12.41 21.19 -3.64
CA ALA A 143 11.56 22.28 -3.23
C ALA A 143 11.74 23.45 -4.21
N GLN A 144 10.64 23.91 -4.79
CA GLN A 144 10.64 25.07 -5.68
C GLN A 144 9.88 26.20 -5.01
N ILE A 145 10.62 27.27 -4.66
CA ILE A 145 10.07 28.45 -3.99
C ILE A 145 10.25 29.63 -4.93
N PRO A 146 9.17 30.16 -5.53
CA PRO A 146 9.28 31.36 -6.37
C PRO A 146 9.57 32.57 -5.51
N ASN A 147 10.62 33.32 -5.86
CA ASN A 147 10.93 34.60 -5.21
C ASN A 147 10.27 35.74 -6.00
N ILE A 148 9.16 36.24 -5.47
CA ILE A 148 8.37 37.32 -6.07
C ILE A 148 8.65 38.70 -5.45
N HIS A 149 9.63 38.79 -4.55
CA HIS A 149 9.93 40.04 -3.83
C HIS A 149 10.14 41.26 -4.76
N ARG A 150 10.91 41.10 -5.84
CA ARG A 150 11.16 42.17 -6.80
C ARG A 150 9.89 42.60 -7.54
N LEU A 151 8.99 41.67 -7.80
CA LEU A 151 7.70 41.96 -8.47
C LEU A 151 6.80 42.77 -7.53
N LEU A 152 6.71 42.40 -6.26
CA LEU A 152 5.94 43.11 -5.26
C LEU A 152 6.48 44.54 -5.08
N LYS A 153 7.78 44.69 -4.92
CA LYS A 153 8.43 46.01 -4.79
C LYS A 153 8.22 46.90 -6.01
N LYS A 154 8.24 46.35 -7.21
CA LYS A 154 7.99 47.10 -8.46
C LYS A 154 6.55 47.62 -8.55
N ASN A 155 5.61 47.00 -7.85
CA ASN A 155 4.20 47.36 -7.83
C ASN A 155 3.79 48.06 -6.52
N ASP A 156 4.75 48.54 -5.72
CA ASP A 156 4.53 49.24 -4.45
C ASP A 156 3.67 48.42 -3.46
N ILE A 157 3.84 47.09 -3.47
CA ILE A 157 3.15 46.18 -2.57
C ILE A 157 4.11 45.76 -1.46
N ASP A 158 3.79 46.13 -0.22
CA ASP A 158 4.50 45.69 0.97
C ASP A 158 3.83 44.45 1.59
N VAL A 159 4.66 43.58 2.15
CA VAL A 159 4.19 42.40 2.89
C VAL A 159 4.46 42.66 4.37
N GLU A 160 3.41 42.80 5.14
CA GLU A 160 3.49 42.93 6.59
C GLU A 160 3.24 41.59 7.26
N LEU A 161 4.15 41.18 8.13
CA LEU A 161 4.02 39.96 8.91
C LEU A 161 3.62 40.28 10.35
N HIS A 162 2.38 40.00 10.67
CA HIS A 162 1.90 40.13 12.05
C HIS A 162 1.94 38.76 12.71
N THR A 163 2.73 38.64 13.78
CA THR A 163 2.82 37.38 14.55
C THR A 163 2.33 37.61 15.97
N ALA A 164 1.70 36.62 16.54
CA ALA A 164 1.33 36.59 17.95
C ALA A 164 1.72 35.22 18.54
N GLY A 165 2.28 35.20 19.73
CA GLY A 165 2.77 34.03 20.43
C GLY A 165 4.30 33.92 20.42
N GLU A 166 4.82 33.29 21.47
CA GLU A 166 6.26 33.25 21.76
C GLU A 166 7.06 32.40 20.76
N TYR A 167 6.39 31.46 20.05
CA TYR A 167 7.02 30.47 19.18
C TYR A 167 6.54 30.53 17.72
N LYS A 168 6.06 31.66 17.25
CA LYS A 168 5.66 31.88 15.85
C LYS A 168 6.50 32.89 15.13
#